data_d49a99fdce65ce1db5a9223a031bac77
#
_entry.id   d49a99fdce65ce1db5a9223a031bac77
#
_cell.length_a   1.000
_cell.length_b   1.000
_cell.length_c   1.000
_cell.angle_alpha   90.00
_cell.angle_beta   90.00
_cell.angle_gamma   90.00
#
_symmetry.space_group_name_H-M   'P 1'
#
loop_
_entity.id
_entity.type
_entity.pdbx_description
1 polymer ?
#
loop_
_entity_poly.entity_id
_entity_poly.type
_entity_poly.pdbx_seq_one_letter_code
_entity_poly.pdbx_strand_id
1 'polypeptide(L)'
;MRISHLTVAFSIGLALLSPLHALAEKAGASTSNATAGMPSNEGKVLSTLDAPGYTYMELANTEKRFWIAAPTTRVNVGDRVRFEQSLVMKNFNSKTLNRTFDQVIFVNSATIVN
;
A
#
# COMPACT_ATOMS: atom_id res chain seq x y z
N MET A 1 -56.19 2.14 22.68
CA MET A 1 -55.72 2.27 22.38
C MET A 1 -54.89 2.38 21.83
N ARG A 2 -55.03 2.17 21.64
CA ARG A 2 -54.21 2.29 21.13
C ARG A 2 -53.30 2.45 20.70
N ILE A 3 -53.26 2.45 20.72
CA ILE A 3 -52.28 2.65 20.37
C ILE A 3 -51.57 2.62 19.83
N SER A 4 -51.68 2.60 19.73
CA SER A 4 -50.85 2.77 19.34
C SER A 4 -50.10 2.92 18.98
N HIS A 5 -50.17 2.91 19.05
CA HIS A 5 -49.27 3.27 18.84
C HIS A 5 -48.37 3.14 18.54
N LEU A 6 -48.58 2.96 18.51
CA LEU A 6 -47.65 2.98 18.36
C LEU A 6 -46.85 2.78 17.76
N THR A 7 -47.06 2.68 17.59
CA THR A 7 -46.21 2.67 17.12
C THR A 7 -45.37 2.79 16.66
N VAL A 8 -45.51 2.83 16.59
CA VAL A 8 -44.61 3.07 16.31
C VAL A 8 -43.73 3.10 15.98
N ALA A 9 -43.85 3.06 16.03
CA ALA A 9 -43.01 3.35 15.80
C ALA A 9 -42.15 3.11 15.49
N PHE A 10 -42.26 2.80 15.41
CA PHE A 10 -41.30 2.79 15.21
C PHE A 10 -40.61 2.63 14.62
N SER A 11 -40.88 2.28 14.55
CA SER A 11 -40.21 2.12 13.86
C SER A 11 -39.42 2.62 13.30
N ILE A 12 -39.37 2.93 13.42
CA ILE A 12 -38.73 3.61 12.94
C ILE A 12 -37.61 3.62 13.02
N GLY A 13 -37.58 3.45 13.35
CA GLY A 13 -36.47 3.68 13.37
C GLY A 13 -35.55 3.05 12.80
N LEU A 14 -35.95 2.72 12.76
CA LEU A 14 -35.15 2.39 12.27
C LEU A 14 -34.54 2.51 11.25
N ALA A 15 -34.79 2.25 10.85
CA ALA A 15 -34.34 2.31 9.61
C ALA A 15 -33.42 3.31 9.33
N LEU A 16 -33.48 4.16 9.91
CA LEU A 16 -32.58 5.09 9.75
C LEU A 16 -31.24 4.66 9.83
N LEU A 17 -30.98 3.63 10.35
CA LEU A 17 -29.72 3.17 10.59
C LEU A 17 -28.94 2.88 9.40
N SER A 18 -29.49 2.37 8.43
CA SER A 18 -28.77 1.96 7.24
C SER A 18 -27.85 2.97 6.65
N PRO A 19 -28.21 4.16 6.54
CA PRO A 19 -27.33 5.13 5.90
C PRO A 19 -26.02 5.30 6.58
N LEU A 20 -25.96 5.04 7.82
CA LEU A 20 -24.71 5.22 8.51
C LEU A 20 -23.65 4.25 8.09
N HIS A 21 -24.04 3.08 7.76
CA HIS A 21 -23.07 2.08 7.35
C HIS A 21 -22.42 2.44 6.03
N ALA A 22 -23.17 3.02 5.16
CA ALA A 22 -22.62 3.38 3.87
C ALA A 22 -21.49 4.37 3.99
N LEU A 23 -21.56 5.26 4.93
CA LEU A 23 -20.50 6.21 5.12
C LEU A 23 -19.21 5.56 5.54
N ALA A 24 -19.28 4.60 6.40
CA ALA A 24 -18.08 3.93 6.84
C ALA A 24 -17.41 3.20 5.69
N GLU A 25 -18.19 2.64 4.82
CA GLU A 25 -17.63 1.95 3.68
C GLU A 25 -16.91 2.89 2.74
N LYS A 26 -17.43 4.05 2.53
CA LYS A 26 -16.78 5.01 1.68
C LYS A 26 -15.41 5.39 2.19
N ALA A 27 -15.29 5.57 3.45
CA ALA A 27 -14.01 5.92 4.02
C ALA A 27 -12.98 4.83 3.77
N GLY A 28 -13.38 3.59 3.90
CA GLY A 28 -12.48 2.48 3.63
C GLY A 28 -12.05 2.45 2.17
N ALA A 29 -12.96 2.69 1.26
CA ALA A 29 -12.64 2.67 -0.15
C ALA A 29 -11.65 3.77 -0.50
N SER A 30 -11.80 4.93 0.07
CA SER A 30 -10.86 6.01 -0.17
C SER A 30 -9.45 5.64 0.23
N THR A 31 -9.31 4.99 1.36
CA THR A 31 -8.00 4.60 1.84
C THR A 31 -7.34 3.61 0.90
N SER A 32 -8.09 2.65 0.41
CA SER A 32 -7.49 1.64 -0.45
C SER A 32 -7.06 2.20 -1.80
N ASN A 33 -7.61 3.31 -2.21
CA ASN A 33 -7.24 3.90 -3.48
C ASN A 33 -5.86 4.53 -3.49
N ALA A 34 -5.18 4.58 -2.36
CA ALA A 34 -3.87 5.19 -2.28
C ALA A 34 -2.87 4.57 -3.26
N THR A 35 -3.01 3.29 -3.58
CA THR A 35 -2.12 2.62 -4.51
C THR A 35 -2.82 2.21 -5.82
N ALA A 36 -4.10 2.49 -5.96
CA ALA A 36 -4.85 2.11 -7.14
C ALA A 36 -4.37 2.91 -8.35
N GLY A 37 -4.21 2.24 -9.47
CA GLY A 37 -3.81 2.88 -10.71
C GLY A 37 -2.34 3.22 -10.81
N MET A 38 -1.51 2.77 -9.88
CA MET A 38 -0.08 2.99 -9.99
C MET A 38 0.51 2.20 -11.16
N PRO A 39 1.41 2.82 -11.95
CA PRO A 39 2.15 2.08 -12.96
C PRO A 39 2.99 0.97 -12.33
N SER A 40 3.36 -0.02 -13.14
CA SER A 40 4.12 -1.15 -12.64
C SER A 40 5.52 -0.77 -12.15
N ASN A 41 6.04 0.37 -12.58
CA ASN A 41 7.34 0.85 -12.17
C ASN A 41 7.27 1.89 -11.06
N GLU A 42 6.17 1.92 -10.31
CA GLU A 42 6.01 2.77 -9.15
C GLU A 42 5.48 1.96 -8.00
N GLY A 43 5.73 2.44 -6.80
CA GLY A 43 5.21 1.83 -5.61
C GLY A 43 5.37 2.73 -4.41
N LYS A 44 4.62 2.42 -3.36
CA LYS A 44 4.70 3.11 -2.10
C LYS A 44 5.66 2.37 -1.19
N VAL A 45 6.58 3.08 -0.56
CA VAL A 45 7.58 2.46 0.31
C VAL A 45 6.92 1.95 1.58
N LEU A 46 7.03 0.65 1.81
CA LEU A 46 6.53 0.02 3.03
C LEU A 46 7.65 -0.14 4.05
N SER A 47 8.86 -0.43 3.59
CA SER A 47 10.02 -0.54 4.47
C SER A 47 11.27 -0.31 3.65
N THR A 48 12.38 -0.04 4.34
CA THR A 48 13.63 0.25 3.67
C THR A 48 14.79 -0.27 4.52
N LEU A 49 15.81 -0.77 3.85
CA LEU A 49 17.02 -1.30 4.50
C LEU A 49 18.24 -0.77 3.76
N ASP A 50 19.17 -0.20 4.51
CA ASP A 50 20.38 0.33 3.90
C ASP A 50 21.48 -0.70 3.89
N ALA A 51 22.22 -0.72 2.79
CA ALA A 51 23.41 -1.56 2.64
C ALA A 51 24.48 -0.71 1.93
N PRO A 52 25.75 -1.08 2.04
CA PRO A 52 26.78 -0.30 1.34
C PRO A 52 26.51 -0.25 -0.16
N GLY A 53 26.33 0.95 -0.66
CA GLY A 53 26.11 1.17 -2.09
C GLY A 53 24.69 0.96 -2.56
N TYR A 54 23.78 0.50 -1.70
CA TYR A 54 22.40 0.19 -2.09
C TYR A 54 21.40 0.55 -1.03
N THR A 55 20.19 0.86 -1.48
CA THR A 55 19.03 0.97 -0.60
C THR A 55 18.03 -0.06 -1.08
N TYR A 56 17.66 -0.97 -0.20
CA TYR A 56 16.63 -1.97 -0.48
C TYR A 56 15.30 -1.40 -0.01
N MET A 57 14.28 -1.49 -0.84
CA MET A 57 12.95 -0.96 -0.51
C MET A 57 11.90 -1.99 -0.79
N GLU A 58 11.01 -2.20 0.18
CA GLU A 58 9.81 -2.96 -0.07
C GLU A 58 8.75 -1.99 -0.55
N LEU A 59 8.21 -2.23 -1.73
CA LEU A 59 7.23 -1.36 -2.36
C LEU A 59 5.91 -2.08 -2.55
N ALA A 60 4.83 -1.32 -2.51
CA ALA A 60 3.51 -1.84 -2.83
C ALA A 60 2.91 -1.00 -3.93
N ASN A 61 2.32 -1.66 -4.93
CA ASN A 61 1.53 -0.97 -5.93
C ASN A 61 0.17 -1.67 -6.06
N THR A 62 -0.58 -1.34 -7.12
CA THR A 62 -1.92 -1.88 -7.30
C THR A 62 -1.98 -3.39 -7.29
N GLU A 63 -0.94 -4.02 -7.80
CA GLU A 63 -0.98 -5.47 -8.03
C GLU A 63 -0.29 -6.30 -6.99
N LYS A 64 0.80 -5.80 -6.39
CA LYS A 64 1.63 -6.65 -5.55
C LYS A 64 2.56 -5.85 -4.66
N ARG A 65 3.23 -6.58 -3.77
CA ARG A 65 4.35 -6.09 -2.99
C ARG A 65 5.61 -6.73 -3.52
N PHE A 66 6.69 -5.99 -3.54
CA PHE A 66 7.95 -6.48 -4.08
C PHE A 66 9.12 -5.68 -3.53
N TRP A 67 10.31 -6.25 -3.63
CA TRP A 67 11.54 -5.59 -3.18
C TRP A 67 12.31 -5.09 -4.38
N ILE A 68 12.88 -3.89 -4.25
CA ILE A 68 13.84 -3.38 -5.22
C ILE A 68 15.14 -3.06 -4.51
N ALA A 69 16.24 -3.12 -5.26
CA ALA A 69 17.55 -2.70 -4.79
C ALA A 69 18.00 -1.55 -5.70
N ALA A 70 18.09 -0.37 -5.13
CA ALA A 70 18.46 0.84 -5.85
C ALA A 70 19.85 1.33 -5.43
N PRO A 71 20.52 2.11 -6.25
CA PRO A 71 21.68 2.85 -5.78
C PRO A 71 21.26 3.67 -4.57
N THR A 72 22.17 3.90 -3.66
CA THR A 72 21.84 4.58 -2.41
C THR A 72 20.90 5.76 -2.63
N THR A 73 19.73 5.67 -2.02
CA THR A 73 18.68 6.66 -2.20
C THR A 73 18.03 6.92 -0.85
N ARG A 74 17.86 8.18 -0.52
CA ARG A 74 17.22 8.54 0.74
C ARG A 74 15.72 8.57 0.55
N VAL A 75 15.01 7.64 1.19
CA VAL A 75 13.55 7.55 1.11
C VAL A 75 12.99 7.31 2.48
N ASN A 76 11.72 7.62 2.64
CA ASN A 76 10.99 7.38 3.88
C ASN A 76 9.82 6.45 3.60
N VAL A 77 9.43 5.69 4.62
CA VAL A 77 8.21 4.89 4.54
C VAL A 77 7.05 5.81 4.21
N GLY A 78 6.26 5.41 3.24
CA GLY A 78 5.12 6.22 2.77
C GLY A 78 5.42 7.00 1.51
N ASP A 79 6.69 7.16 1.14
CA ASP A 79 7.02 7.85 -0.10
C ASP A 79 6.58 7.03 -1.30
N ARG A 80 6.24 7.71 -2.38
CA ARG A 80 5.94 7.08 -3.65
C ARG A 80 7.19 7.17 -4.51
N VAL A 81 7.64 6.04 -5.03
CA VAL A 81 8.90 5.93 -5.75
C VAL A 81 8.64 5.41 -7.15
N ARG A 82 9.28 6.04 -8.13
CA ARG A 82 9.35 5.54 -9.50
C ARG A 82 10.75 5.00 -9.72
N PHE A 83 10.86 3.86 -10.38
CA PHE A 83 12.16 3.24 -10.59
C PHE A 83 12.30 2.74 -12.02
N GLU A 84 13.56 2.59 -12.43
CA GLU A 84 13.89 2.04 -13.73
C GLU A 84 14.48 0.65 -13.54
N GLN A 85 13.73 -0.36 -13.95
CA GLN A 85 14.11 -1.76 -13.74
C GLN A 85 15.29 -2.14 -14.63
N SER A 86 16.24 -2.85 -14.05
CA SER A 86 17.39 -3.35 -14.77
C SER A 86 17.39 -4.87 -14.81
N LEU A 87 17.37 -5.52 -13.66
CA LEU A 87 17.57 -6.96 -13.57
C LEU A 87 16.72 -7.54 -12.45
N VAL A 88 16.11 -8.69 -12.68
CA VAL A 88 15.37 -9.39 -11.64
C VAL A 88 16.22 -10.58 -11.17
N MET A 89 16.45 -10.64 -9.85
CA MET A 89 17.18 -11.74 -9.24
C MET A 89 16.24 -12.54 -8.35
N LYS A 90 16.20 -13.84 -8.55
CA LYS A 90 15.40 -14.73 -7.72
C LYS A 90 16.29 -15.44 -6.74
N ASN A 91 15.73 -15.71 -5.55
CA ASN A 91 16.47 -16.38 -4.48
C ASN A 91 17.78 -15.66 -4.17
N PHE A 92 17.67 -14.35 -4.01
CA PHE A 92 18.84 -13.50 -3.81
C PHE A 92 19.25 -13.52 -2.34
N ASN A 93 20.50 -13.91 -2.09
CA ASN A 93 21.04 -13.90 -0.74
C ASN A 93 21.91 -12.67 -0.55
N SER A 94 21.50 -11.79 0.33
CA SER A 94 22.29 -10.60 0.67
C SER A 94 23.11 -10.90 1.92
N LYS A 95 24.40 -11.04 1.76
CA LYS A 95 25.27 -11.30 2.90
C LYS A 95 25.33 -10.10 3.84
N THR A 96 25.29 -8.91 3.29
CA THR A 96 25.31 -7.69 4.08
C THR A 96 24.12 -7.60 5.02
N LEU A 97 22.93 -7.94 4.52
CA LEU A 97 21.72 -7.89 5.31
C LEU A 97 21.43 -9.20 6.03
N ASN A 98 22.24 -10.23 5.76
CA ASN A 98 22.07 -11.55 6.33
C ASN A 98 20.66 -12.06 6.09
N ARG A 99 20.22 -11.98 4.84
CA ARG A 99 18.84 -12.24 4.48
C ARG A 99 18.74 -12.76 3.06
N THR A 100 17.81 -13.70 2.84
CA THR A 100 17.49 -14.20 1.50
C THR A 100 16.15 -13.66 1.07
N PHE A 101 16.11 -13.10 -0.14
CA PHE A 101 14.89 -12.59 -0.74
C PHE A 101 14.43 -13.57 -1.80
N ASP A 102 13.13 -13.85 -1.85
CA ASP A 102 12.59 -14.68 -2.93
C ASP A 102 12.85 -14.01 -4.27
N GLN A 103 12.74 -12.70 -4.32
CA GLN A 103 12.98 -11.94 -5.53
C GLN A 103 13.35 -10.51 -5.17
N VAL A 104 14.31 -9.97 -5.89
CA VAL A 104 14.70 -8.55 -5.79
C VAL A 104 14.82 -8.02 -7.20
N ILE A 105 14.22 -6.87 -7.45
CA ILE A 105 14.36 -6.17 -8.73
C ILE A 105 15.47 -5.15 -8.57
N PHE A 106 16.59 -5.35 -9.25
CA PHE A 106 17.65 -4.36 -9.25
C PHE A 106 17.25 -3.27 -10.24
N VAL A 107 17.41 -2.04 -9.82
CA VAL A 107 16.98 -0.89 -10.62
C VAL A 107 18.15 0.05 -10.85
N ASN A 108 18.10 0.74 -11.98
CA ASN A 108 19.13 1.71 -12.31
C ASN A 108 18.97 2.99 -11.52
N SER A 109 17.75 3.33 -11.18
CA SER A 109 17.47 4.54 -10.43
C SER A 109 16.15 4.41 -9.69
N ALA A 110 16.00 5.20 -8.64
CA ALA A 110 14.76 5.31 -7.91
C ALA A 110 14.57 6.78 -7.57
N THR A 111 13.38 7.30 -7.85
CA THR A 111 13.08 8.72 -7.68
C THR A 111 11.78 8.87 -6.90
N ILE A 112 11.79 9.75 -5.92
CA ILE A 112 10.59 10.05 -5.16
C ILE A 112 9.69 10.94 -6.00
N VAL A 113 8.41 10.54 -6.13
CA VAL A 113 7.45 11.23 -6.98
C VAL A 113 6.18 11.61 -6.21
N ASN A 114 6.33 11.97 -4.98
CA ASN A 114 5.19 12.36 -4.13
C ASN A 114 4.40 13.53 -4.72
#